data_41d52ab378265851bf9c732f8b2b7c96
#
_entry.id   41d52ab378265851bf9c732f8b2b7c96
#
_cell.length_a   1.000
_cell.length_b   1.000
_cell.length_c   1.000
_cell.angle_alpha   90.00
_cell.angle_beta   90.00
_cell.angle_gamma   90.00
#
_symmetry.space_group_name_H-M   'P 1'
#
loop_
_entity.id
_entity.type
_entity.pdbx_description
1 polymer ?
#
loop_
_entity_poly.entity_id
_entity_poly.type
_entity_poly.pdbx_seq_one_letter_code
_entity_poly.pdbx_strand_id
1 'polypeptide(L)'
;MTNEHESGHDTDHHGHAHGGEGVGRWLELGCSLACGGLLLAGWLLESFGHVPEAWVTALYVGAYATGGYFALQEAIAHLRSRQLKIDSLMLVAAIGAAILGEWAEGALLLFLFSLGHALENYAMGRARRAIEALGALRPDTALVRRDGALLEVAVDTLAVGEVIVVKPDERLPADGFVVLGESSVNQAAITGESIPVDKRPVPDAAAARRSPEAVGAEHRVFAGTINQGRVLEVEVTRRSDESTLSRVVEMVRTAEAQKSPTQLFTDRFQRVFVPSVLGLVALLLCAGVVIDEPFSATFYRAMAVLVAASPCALAISTPSAVLSGVARAARSGVLIKGGAALETLGVLHAM
;
A
#
# COMPACT_ATOMS: atom_id res chain seq x y z
N MET A 1 6.52 -47.07 -0.74
CA MET A 1 7.60 -46.08 -0.63
C MET A 1 7.03 -44.77 -1.08
N THR A 2 6.49 -44.04 -0.14
CA THR A 2 5.79 -42.74 -0.26
C THR A 2 6.80 -41.62 0.03
N ASN A 3 6.98 -40.75 -0.93
CA ASN A 3 7.72 -39.47 -0.71
C ASN A 3 6.70 -38.35 -0.57
N GLU A 4 6.50 -37.90 0.65
CA GLU A 4 5.82 -36.65 1.01
C GLU A 4 6.77 -35.51 0.79
N HIS A 5 6.40 -34.57 -0.11
CA HIS A 5 7.00 -33.26 -0.23
C HIS A 5 6.21 -32.29 0.64
N GLU A 6 6.68 -32.06 1.84
CA GLU A 6 6.27 -30.90 2.65
C GLU A 6 6.80 -29.61 2.01
N SER A 7 5.89 -28.83 1.44
CA SER A 7 6.14 -27.42 1.10
C SER A 7 5.83 -26.57 2.33
N GLY A 8 6.87 -26.21 3.08
CA GLY A 8 6.78 -25.22 4.15
C GLY A 8 6.40 -23.86 3.58
N HIS A 9 5.18 -23.42 3.86
CA HIS A 9 4.72 -22.06 3.64
C HIS A 9 5.09 -21.24 4.87
N ASP A 10 6.26 -20.59 4.84
CA ASP A 10 6.59 -19.54 5.79
C ASP A 10 5.73 -18.30 5.49
N THR A 11 4.64 -18.20 6.22
CA THR A 11 3.84 -16.97 6.31
C THR A 11 4.46 -16.07 7.36
N ASP A 12 5.39 -15.21 6.95
CA ASP A 12 5.85 -14.08 7.75
C ASP A 12 4.69 -13.08 7.94
N HIS A 13 3.94 -13.28 9.01
CA HIS A 13 3.01 -12.29 9.55
C HIS A 13 3.80 -11.15 10.19
N HIS A 14 4.21 -10.17 9.40
CA HIS A 14 4.58 -8.87 9.95
C HIS A 14 3.30 -8.15 10.41
N GLY A 15 2.92 -8.36 11.67
CA GLY A 15 1.92 -7.58 12.38
C GLY A 15 2.42 -6.14 12.55
N HIS A 16 2.09 -5.27 11.61
CA HIS A 16 2.29 -3.84 11.76
C HIS A 16 1.12 -3.25 12.54
N ALA A 17 1.43 -2.72 13.72
CA ALA A 17 0.52 -2.00 14.59
C ALA A 17 -0.11 -0.81 13.84
N HIS A 18 -1.43 -0.77 13.73
CA HIS A 18 -2.24 0.18 12.95
C HIS A 18 -2.29 1.63 13.47
N GLY A 19 -1.40 2.04 14.36
CA GLY A 19 -1.34 3.42 14.91
C GLY A 19 -0.23 4.33 14.32
N GLY A 20 0.76 3.79 13.60
CA GLY A 20 2.00 4.50 13.21
C GLY A 20 2.10 4.98 11.76
N GLU A 21 1.27 4.48 10.84
CA GLU A 21 1.47 4.71 9.40
C GLU A 21 1.25 6.17 8.95
N GLY A 22 0.39 6.91 9.62
CA GLY A 22 0.17 8.33 9.33
C GLY A 22 1.35 9.22 9.72
N VAL A 23 1.93 8.97 10.89
CA VAL A 23 3.05 9.74 11.45
C VAL A 23 4.34 9.43 10.68
N GLY A 24 4.57 8.15 10.31
CA GLY A 24 5.75 7.73 9.55
C GLY A 24 5.87 8.44 8.20
N ARG A 25 4.78 8.59 7.46
CA ARG A 25 4.76 9.27 6.14
C ARG A 25 5.09 10.75 6.20
N TRP A 26 4.57 11.46 7.21
CA TRP A 26 4.90 12.87 7.41
C TRP A 26 6.35 13.06 7.85
N LEU A 27 6.89 12.09 8.61
CA LEU A 27 8.31 12.05 8.98
C LEU A 27 9.21 11.84 7.77
N GLU A 28 8.89 10.90 6.88
CA GLU A 28 9.65 10.68 5.63
C GLU A 28 9.68 11.93 4.76
N LEU A 29 8.52 12.55 4.51
CA LEU A 29 8.44 13.78 3.73
C LEU A 29 9.18 14.93 4.44
N GLY A 30 9.05 15.04 5.76
CA GLY A 30 9.75 16.03 6.57
C GLY A 30 11.27 15.86 6.51
N CYS A 31 11.78 14.64 6.63
CA CYS A 31 13.20 14.32 6.51
C CYS A 31 13.72 14.60 5.10
N SER A 32 12.95 14.26 4.05
CA SER A 32 13.32 14.56 2.67
C SER A 32 13.40 16.08 2.42
N LEU A 33 12.43 16.86 2.89
CA LEU A 33 12.45 18.32 2.77
C LEU A 33 13.58 18.93 3.60
N ALA A 34 13.88 18.40 4.79
CA ALA A 34 15.01 18.83 5.60
C ALA A 34 16.34 18.54 4.89
N CYS A 35 16.49 17.37 4.27
CA CYS A 35 17.64 17.02 3.44
C CYS A 35 17.83 18.04 2.30
N GLY A 36 16.77 18.34 1.54
CA GLY A 36 16.81 19.31 0.45
C GLY A 36 17.12 20.72 0.94
N GLY A 37 16.57 21.13 2.08
CA GLY A 37 16.85 22.42 2.71
C GLY A 37 18.30 22.56 3.16
N LEU A 38 18.86 21.54 3.80
CA LEU A 38 20.26 21.49 4.24
C LEU A 38 21.23 21.47 3.03
N LEU A 39 20.89 20.70 1.99
CA LEU A 39 21.64 20.66 0.75
C LEU A 39 21.67 22.05 0.08
N LEU A 40 20.52 22.70 -0.06
CA LEU A 40 20.40 24.02 -0.67
C LEU A 40 21.15 25.07 0.16
N ALA A 41 21.03 25.03 1.48
CA ALA A 41 21.76 25.94 2.38
C ALA A 41 23.28 25.72 2.25
N GLY A 42 23.76 24.48 2.23
CA GLY A 42 25.17 24.15 2.01
C GLY A 42 25.69 24.71 0.69
N TRP A 43 24.96 24.46 -0.40
CA TRP A 43 25.33 24.91 -1.73
C TRP A 43 25.34 26.45 -1.86
N LEU A 44 24.35 27.14 -1.26
CA LEU A 44 24.32 28.63 -1.25
C LEU A 44 25.48 29.20 -0.46
N LEU A 45 25.80 28.63 0.71
CA LEU A 45 26.92 29.07 1.52
C LEU A 45 28.26 28.84 0.84
N GLU A 46 28.42 27.73 0.14
CA GLU A 46 29.60 27.39 -0.67
C GLU A 46 29.75 28.32 -1.85
N SER A 47 28.65 28.64 -2.56
CA SER A 47 28.68 29.48 -3.78
C SER A 47 28.79 30.95 -3.54
N PHE A 48 28.17 31.48 -2.45
CA PHE A 48 28.02 32.93 -2.20
C PHE A 48 28.58 33.38 -0.86
N GLY A 49 28.96 32.44 0.03
CA GLY A 49 29.38 32.74 1.38
C GLY A 49 30.89 32.68 1.55
N HIS A 50 31.42 33.55 2.45
CA HIS A 50 32.80 33.48 2.94
C HIS A 50 32.80 32.74 4.29
N VAL A 51 32.20 31.53 4.31
CA VAL A 51 32.00 30.73 5.54
C VAL A 51 33.08 29.67 5.60
N PRO A 52 33.60 29.30 6.78
CA PRO A 52 34.56 28.20 6.92
C PRO A 52 33.97 26.88 6.33
N GLU A 53 34.78 26.15 5.57
CA GLU A 53 34.44 24.90 4.91
C GLU A 53 33.80 23.87 5.87
N ALA A 54 34.21 23.89 7.14
CA ALA A 54 33.65 23.00 8.17
C ALA A 54 32.14 23.18 8.38
N TRP A 55 31.58 24.39 8.23
CA TRP A 55 30.15 24.62 8.35
C TRP A 55 29.37 24.12 7.15
N VAL A 56 29.93 24.27 5.94
CA VAL A 56 29.34 23.73 4.70
C VAL A 56 29.30 22.21 4.76
N THR A 57 30.42 21.59 5.14
CA THR A 57 30.48 20.14 5.31
C THR A 57 29.51 19.65 6.39
N ALA A 58 29.35 20.37 7.50
CA ALA A 58 28.38 20.01 8.54
C ALA A 58 26.93 20.01 8.04
N LEU A 59 26.57 20.96 7.16
CA LEU A 59 25.25 20.99 6.52
C LEU A 59 25.03 19.80 5.59
N TYR A 60 26.04 19.42 4.79
CA TYR A 60 25.96 18.23 3.94
C TYR A 60 25.88 16.95 4.75
N VAL A 61 26.64 16.81 5.85
CA VAL A 61 26.51 15.67 6.76
C VAL A 61 25.11 15.60 7.37
N GLY A 62 24.52 16.75 7.73
CA GLY A 62 23.12 16.82 8.17
C GLY A 62 22.15 16.36 7.07
N ALA A 63 22.40 16.74 5.82
CA ALA A 63 21.61 16.27 4.66
C ALA A 63 21.73 14.75 4.47
N TYR A 64 22.94 14.18 4.61
CA TYR A 64 23.17 12.72 4.59
C TYR A 64 22.41 12.00 5.71
N ALA A 65 22.44 12.55 6.93
CA ALA A 65 21.74 11.96 8.06
C ALA A 65 20.22 11.93 7.86
N THR A 66 19.64 13.04 7.36
CA THR A 66 18.19 13.15 7.16
C THR A 66 17.72 12.41 5.92
N GLY A 67 18.41 12.51 4.79
CA GLY A 67 18.06 11.84 3.53
C GLY A 67 18.42 10.35 3.53
N GLY A 68 19.53 9.97 4.19
CA GLY A 68 20.02 8.60 4.23
C GLY A 68 19.37 7.70 5.28
N TYR A 69 18.68 8.25 6.28
CA TYR A 69 18.14 7.47 7.40
C TYR A 69 17.19 6.35 6.95
N PHE A 70 16.16 6.68 6.18
CA PHE A 70 15.19 5.70 5.68
C PHE A 70 15.81 4.77 4.64
N ALA A 71 16.65 5.30 3.75
CA ALA A 71 17.39 4.52 2.77
C ALA A 71 18.29 3.44 3.43
N LEU A 72 18.94 3.80 4.53
CA LEU A 72 19.79 2.88 5.28
C LEU A 72 18.97 1.79 5.99
N GLN A 73 17.84 2.14 6.60
CA GLN A 73 16.94 1.16 7.22
C GLN A 73 16.45 0.14 6.19
N GLU A 74 16.02 0.60 5.03
CA GLU A 74 15.54 -0.24 3.95
C GLU A 74 16.64 -1.11 3.34
N ALA A 75 17.83 -0.55 3.13
CA ALA A 75 19.00 -1.30 2.66
C ALA A 75 19.40 -2.41 3.64
N ILE A 76 19.37 -2.16 4.96
CA ILE A 76 19.66 -3.18 5.98
C ILE A 76 18.59 -4.28 5.95
N ALA A 77 17.31 -3.94 5.84
CA ALA A 77 16.22 -4.91 5.76
C ALA A 77 16.37 -5.81 4.51
N HIS A 78 16.70 -5.23 3.37
CA HIS A 78 16.92 -5.97 2.12
C HIS A 78 18.19 -6.82 2.14
N LEU A 79 19.25 -6.34 2.78
CA LEU A 79 20.48 -7.13 2.94
C LEU A 79 20.24 -8.38 3.81
N ARG A 80 19.42 -8.24 4.88
CA ARG A 80 19.03 -9.40 5.72
C ARG A 80 18.21 -10.42 4.93
N SER A 81 17.35 -9.97 4.01
CA SER A 81 16.55 -10.86 3.13
C SER A 81 17.35 -11.36 1.90
N ARG A 82 18.65 -11.07 1.78
CA ARG A 82 19.51 -11.39 0.63
C ARG A 82 18.98 -10.89 -0.71
N GLN A 83 18.23 -9.81 -0.70
CA GLN A 83 17.71 -9.16 -1.90
C GLN A 83 18.44 -7.83 -2.10
N LEU A 84 19.29 -7.75 -3.12
CA LEU A 84 19.90 -6.49 -3.52
C LEU A 84 18.92 -5.75 -4.44
N LYS A 85 18.44 -4.60 -3.98
CA LYS A 85 17.60 -3.69 -4.76
C LYS A 85 18.39 -2.46 -5.22
N ILE A 86 17.78 -1.68 -6.12
CA ILE A 86 18.35 -0.44 -6.67
C ILE A 86 18.72 0.55 -5.56
N ASP A 87 17.95 0.60 -4.49
CA ASP A 87 18.15 1.46 -3.32
C ASP A 87 19.55 1.28 -2.71
N SER A 88 20.05 0.04 -2.71
CA SER A 88 21.40 -0.27 -2.26
C SER A 88 22.50 0.37 -3.13
N LEU A 89 22.26 0.49 -4.45
CA LEU A 89 23.21 1.16 -5.35
C LEU A 89 23.32 2.64 -5.05
N MET A 90 22.18 3.30 -4.80
CA MET A 90 22.12 4.72 -4.46
C MET A 90 22.88 5.02 -3.17
N LEU A 91 22.68 4.18 -2.15
CA LEU A 91 23.37 4.34 -0.87
C LEU A 91 24.89 4.15 -1.02
N VAL A 92 25.32 3.13 -1.79
CA VAL A 92 26.74 2.89 -2.08
C VAL A 92 27.34 4.08 -2.85
N ALA A 93 26.60 4.62 -3.82
CA ALA A 93 27.04 5.80 -4.59
C ALA A 93 27.20 7.04 -3.69
N ALA A 94 26.22 7.29 -2.80
CA ALA A 94 26.30 8.40 -1.86
C ALA A 94 27.49 8.26 -0.89
N ILE A 95 27.73 7.06 -0.35
CA ILE A 95 28.91 6.78 0.48
C ILE A 95 30.19 7.00 -0.33
N GLY A 96 30.23 6.54 -1.58
CA GLY A 96 31.36 6.76 -2.46
C GLY A 96 31.65 8.23 -2.75
N ALA A 97 30.62 9.05 -2.96
CA ALA A 97 30.76 10.49 -3.12
C ALA A 97 31.33 11.15 -1.86
N ALA A 98 30.86 10.75 -0.68
CA ALA A 98 31.40 11.23 0.61
C ALA A 98 32.90 10.89 0.79
N ILE A 99 33.32 9.68 0.38
CA ILE A 99 34.74 9.26 0.44
C ILE A 99 35.61 10.11 -0.50
N LEU A 100 35.09 10.52 -1.64
CA LEU A 100 35.77 11.41 -2.59
C LEU A 100 35.82 12.88 -2.14
N GLY A 101 35.03 13.25 -1.13
CA GLY A 101 34.87 14.64 -0.69
C GLY A 101 33.74 15.36 -1.44
N GLU A 102 33.05 14.72 -2.38
CA GLU A 102 31.94 15.27 -3.18
C GLU A 102 30.62 15.19 -2.40
N TRP A 103 30.59 15.85 -1.25
CA TRP A 103 29.47 15.82 -0.31
C TRP A 103 28.17 16.33 -0.90
N ALA A 104 28.24 17.39 -1.73
CA ALA A 104 27.06 17.98 -2.37
C ALA A 104 26.39 16.99 -3.33
N GLU A 105 27.16 16.26 -4.14
CA GLU A 105 26.65 15.28 -5.11
C GLU A 105 25.93 14.12 -4.41
N GLY A 106 26.57 13.57 -3.35
CA GLY A 106 25.97 12.48 -2.61
C GLY A 106 24.73 12.91 -1.80
N ALA A 107 24.72 14.13 -1.26
CA ALA A 107 23.53 14.71 -0.61
C ALA A 107 22.38 14.90 -1.61
N LEU A 108 22.68 15.34 -2.85
CA LEU A 108 21.70 15.47 -3.93
C LEU A 108 21.11 14.11 -4.31
N LEU A 109 21.93 13.05 -4.40
CA LEU A 109 21.44 11.69 -4.69
C LEU A 109 20.49 11.22 -3.59
N LEU A 110 20.84 11.38 -2.32
CA LEU A 110 19.99 11.00 -1.19
C LEU A 110 18.72 11.83 -1.12
N PHE A 111 18.77 13.11 -1.43
CA PHE A 111 17.59 13.97 -1.51
C PHE A 111 16.61 13.51 -2.58
N LEU A 112 17.08 13.32 -3.82
CA LEU A 112 16.22 12.90 -4.92
C LEU A 112 15.62 11.52 -4.67
N PHE A 113 16.39 10.61 -4.10
CA PHE A 113 15.92 9.29 -3.71
C PHE A 113 14.84 9.36 -2.61
N SER A 114 15.15 10.04 -1.51
CA SER A 114 14.23 10.21 -0.38
C SER A 114 12.93 10.92 -0.79
N LEU A 115 13.03 11.95 -1.64
CA LEU A 115 11.88 12.67 -2.17
C LEU A 115 11.02 11.76 -3.06
N GLY A 116 11.66 10.96 -3.94
CA GLY A 116 10.97 10.01 -4.79
C GLY A 116 10.16 8.99 -3.98
N HIS A 117 10.78 8.37 -2.97
CA HIS A 117 10.11 7.42 -2.06
C HIS A 117 9.00 8.08 -1.23
N ALA A 118 9.24 9.27 -0.68
CA ALA A 118 8.22 9.98 0.08
C ALA A 118 6.97 10.32 -0.76
N LEU A 119 7.16 10.72 -2.02
CA LEU A 119 6.07 10.98 -2.96
C LEU A 119 5.32 9.72 -3.35
N GLU A 120 6.04 8.61 -3.58
CA GLU A 120 5.46 7.30 -3.85
C GLU A 120 4.59 6.83 -2.68
N ASN A 121 5.13 6.85 -1.45
CA ASN A 121 4.43 6.47 -0.23
C ASN A 121 3.22 7.38 0.04
N TYR A 122 3.32 8.68 -0.26
CA TYR A 122 2.21 9.61 -0.16
C TYR A 122 1.09 9.26 -1.14
N ALA A 123 1.43 8.97 -2.39
CA ALA A 123 0.49 8.62 -3.43
C ALA A 123 -0.20 7.27 -3.15
N MET A 124 0.57 6.23 -2.75
CA MET A 124 0.04 4.91 -2.35
C MET A 124 -0.90 5.02 -1.15
N GLY A 125 -0.54 5.81 -0.14
CA GLY A 125 -1.39 6.00 1.04
C GLY A 125 -2.72 6.70 0.74
N ARG A 126 -2.83 7.47 -0.35
CA ARG A 126 -4.10 8.06 -0.76
C ARG A 126 -5.04 7.04 -1.42
N ALA A 127 -4.49 6.10 -2.18
CA ALA A 127 -5.25 4.99 -2.75
C ALA A 127 -5.77 4.03 -1.66
N ARG A 128 -4.91 3.65 -0.71
CA ARG A 128 -5.31 2.81 0.45
C ARG A 128 -6.45 3.41 1.26
N ARG A 129 -6.42 4.72 1.55
CA ARG A 129 -7.50 5.38 2.30
C ARG A 129 -8.87 5.29 1.61
N ALA A 130 -8.91 5.29 0.29
CA ALA A 130 -10.16 5.12 -0.45
C ALA A 130 -10.77 3.72 -0.23
N ILE A 131 -9.92 2.70 -0.02
CA ILE A 131 -10.32 1.31 0.25
C ILE A 131 -10.69 1.12 1.72
N GLU A 132 -9.92 1.70 2.62
CA GLU A 132 -10.21 1.70 4.07
C GLU A 132 -11.55 2.36 4.38
N ALA A 133 -11.93 3.40 3.61
CA ALA A 133 -13.23 4.04 3.70
C ALA A 133 -14.40 3.09 3.41
N LEU A 134 -14.19 2.02 2.62
CA LEU A 134 -15.20 0.98 2.43
C LEU A 134 -15.39 0.14 3.70
N GLY A 135 -14.32 -0.15 4.44
CA GLY A 135 -14.40 -0.83 5.74
C GLY A 135 -15.16 -0.03 6.79
N ALA A 136 -15.03 1.30 6.77
CA ALA A 136 -15.74 2.22 7.66
C ALA A 136 -17.25 2.34 7.37
N LEU A 137 -17.77 1.67 6.33
CA LEU A 137 -19.22 1.61 6.07
C LEU A 137 -19.95 0.72 7.06
N ARG A 138 -19.27 -0.13 7.82
CA ARG A 138 -19.90 -0.96 8.85
C ARG A 138 -20.00 -0.18 10.16
N PRO A 139 -21.15 -0.17 10.86
CA PRO A 139 -21.25 0.41 12.19
C PRO A 139 -20.48 -0.44 13.21
N ASP A 140 -20.05 0.18 14.30
CA ASP A 140 -19.31 -0.51 15.37
C ASP A 140 -20.24 -1.31 16.29
N THR A 141 -21.51 -0.87 16.42
CA THR A 141 -22.52 -1.47 17.30
C THR A 141 -23.77 -1.89 16.53
N ALA A 142 -24.51 -2.84 17.09
CA ALA A 142 -25.78 -3.33 16.58
C ALA A 142 -26.80 -3.46 17.70
N LEU A 143 -28.07 -3.17 17.40
CA LEU A 143 -29.20 -3.45 18.28
C LEU A 143 -29.68 -4.90 18.05
N VAL A 144 -29.51 -5.75 19.05
CA VAL A 144 -29.91 -7.16 18.99
C VAL A 144 -31.13 -7.38 19.90
N ARG A 145 -32.08 -8.18 19.43
CA ARG A 145 -33.21 -8.65 20.23
C ARG A 145 -32.85 -9.96 20.91
N ARG A 146 -32.65 -9.90 22.26
CA ARG A 146 -32.41 -11.08 23.11
C ARG A 146 -33.47 -11.13 24.19
N ASP A 147 -34.16 -12.26 24.30
CA ASP A 147 -35.20 -12.49 25.33
C ASP A 147 -36.30 -11.37 25.40
N GLY A 148 -36.63 -10.81 24.23
CA GLY A 148 -37.61 -9.72 24.11
C GLY A 148 -37.07 -8.33 24.41
N ALA A 149 -35.87 -8.18 24.95
CA ALA A 149 -35.18 -6.91 25.18
C ALA A 149 -34.28 -6.52 23.99
N LEU A 150 -34.13 -5.21 23.77
CA LEU A 150 -33.18 -4.66 22.80
C LEU A 150 -31.90 -4.31 23.55
N LEU A 151 -30.79 -4.91 23.09
CA LEU A 151 -29.46 -4.70 23.65
C LEU A 151 -28.52 -4.19 22.56
N GLU A 152 -27.77 -3.17 22.90
CA GLU A 152 -26.69 -2.71 22.02
C GLU A 152 -25.42 -3.52 22.27
N VAL A 153 -24.90 -4.14 21.24
CA VAL A 153 -23.70 -5.00 21.31
C VAL A 153 -22.70 -4.59 20.23
N ALA A 154 -21.43 -4.92 20.44
CA ALA A 154 -20.42 -4.75 19.39
C ALA A 154 -20.70 -5.69 18.21
N VAL A 155 -20.61 -5.20 16.99
CA VAL A 155 -20.93 -5.99 15.77
C VAL A 155 -20.07 -7.24 15.66
N ASP A 156 -18.84 -7.22 16.14
CA ASP A 156 -17.95 -8.38 16.14
C ASP A 156 -18.38 -9.52 17.08
N THR A 157 -19.31 -9.23 18.02
CA THR A 157 -19.88 -10.22 18.92
C THR A 157 -21.17 -10.86 18.42
N LEU A 158 -21.69 -10.41 17.26
CA LEU A 158 -22.90 -10.96 16.67
C LEU A 158 -22.71 -12.42 16.25
N ALA A 159 -23.67 -13.24 16.66
CA ALA A 159 -23.72 -14.64 16.26
C ALA A 159 -24.73 -14.88 15.13
N VAL A 160 -24.49 -15.90 14.32
CA VAL A 160 -25.43 -16.34 13.28
C VAL A 160 -26.73 -16.80 13.95
N GLY A 161 -27.87 -16.37 13.43
CA GLY A 161 -29.21 -16.66 13.97
C GLY A 161 -29.72 -15.62 14.94
N GLU A 162 -28.91 -14.64 15.37
CA GLU A 162 -29.42 -13.51 16.17
C GLU A 162 -30.25 -12.58 15.30
N VAL A 163 -31.25 -11.94 15.92
CA VAL A 163 -32.11 -10.96 15.24
C VAL A 163 -31.68 -9.56 15.64
N ILE A 164 -31.24 -8.80 14.63
CA ILE A 164 -30.87 -7.39 14.77
C ILE A 164 -32.02 -6.49 14.34
N VAL A 165 -32.12 -5.33 14.96
CA VAL A 165 -33.11 -4.29 14.68
C VAL A 165 -32.41 -3.09 14.07
N VAL A 166 -32.81 -2.72 12.83
CA VAL A 166 -32.20 -1.62 12.09
C VAL A 166 -33.26 -0.55 11.84
N LYS A 167 -33.03 0.64 12.37
CA LYS A 167 -33.92 1.79 12.22
C LYS A 167 -33.75 2.48 10.87
N PRO A 168 -34.69 3.35 10.47
CA PRO A 168 -34.49 4.21 9.31
C PRO A 168 -33.19 5.01 9.41
N ASP A 169 -32.54 5.19 8.25
CA ASP A 169 -31.28 5.90 8.07
C ASP A 169 -30.05 5.27 8.78
N GLU A 170 -30.24 4.10 9.40
CA GLU A 170 -29.15 3.33 9.98
C GLU A 170 -28.51 2.39 8.96
N ARG A 171 -27.22 2.11 9.17
CA ARG A 171 -26.50 1.10 8.40
C ARG A 171 -26.73 -0.28 8.96
N LEU A 172 -26.87 -1.25 8.06
CA LEU A 172 -26.99 -2.66 8.43
C LEU A 172 -25.64 -3.16 8.97
N PRO A 173 -25.61 -3.73 10.19
CA PRO A 173 -24.39 -4.17 10.83
C PRO A 173 -23.89 -5.53 10.34
N ALA A 174 -24.77 -6.36 9.77
CA ALA A 174 -24.44 -7.73 9.34
C ALA A 174 -25.21 -8.13 8.09
N ASP A 175 -24.73 -9.19 7.41
CA ASP A 175 -25.47 -9.86 6.34
C ASP A 175 -26.59 -10.72 6.96
N GLY A 176 -27.76 -10.70 6.32
CA GLY A 176 -28.89 -11.44 6.82
C GLY A 176 -30.09 -11.47 5.87
N PHE A 177 -31.21 -11.98 6.38
CA PHE A 177 -32.50 -11.88 5.71
C PHE A 177 -33.55 -11.21 6.63
N VAL A 178 -34.48 -10.50 6.03
CA VAL A 178 -35.54 -9.79 6.74
C VAL A 178 -36.54 -10.80 7.31
N VAL A 179 -36.79 -10.74 8.62
CA VAL A 179 -37.80 -11.55 9.32
C VAL A 179 -39.06 -10.74 9.67
N LEU A 180 -38.93 -9.41 9.85
CA LEU A 180 -40.04 -8.52 10.12
C LEU A 180 -39.78 -7.13 9.53
N GLY A 181 -40.85 -6.49 9.05
CA GLY A 181 -40.81 -5.16 8.49
C GLY A 181 -40.63 -5.13 6.98
N GLU A 182 -41.05 -4.03 6.37
CA GLU A 182 -40.86 -3.74 4.95
C GLU A 182 -40.21 -2.36 4.81
N SER A 183 -39.17 -2.26 4.00
CA SER A 183 -38.42 -1.04 3.80
C SER A 183 -37.65 -1.04 2.49
N SER A 184 -37.23 0.11 2.01
CA SER A 184 -36.24 0.21 0.94
C SER A 184 -34.83 0.32 1.51
N VAL A 185 -33.89 -0.37 0.90
CA VAL A 185 -32.48 -0.39 1.33
C VAL A 185 -31.57 0.06 0.18
N ASN A 186 -30.75 1.07 0.46
CA ASN A 186 -29.73 1.53 -0.46
C ASN A 186 -28.53 0.59 -0.39
N GLN A 187 -28.28 -0.15 -1.45
CA GLN A 187 -27.21 -1.15 -1.57
C GLN A 187 -26.05 -0.66 -2.47
N ALA A 188 -26.02 0.61 -2.85
CA ALA A 188 -25.04 1.17 -3.77
C ALA A 188 -23.58 0.90 -3.37
N ALA A 189 -23.30 0.87 -2.07
CA ALA A 189 -21.96 0.59 -1.53
C ALA A 189 -21.48 -0.84 -1.83
N ILE A 190 -22.38 -1.80 -2.07
CA ILE A 190 -22.07 -3.21 -2.29
C ILE A 190 -22.31 -3.63 -3.73
N THR A 191 -23.46 -3.24 -4.30
CA THR A 191 -23.87 -3.66 -5.65
C THR A 191 -23.50 -2.65 -6.75
N GLY A 192 -23.19 -1.41 -6.37
CA GLY A 192 -22.98 -0.30 -7.29
C GLY A 192 -24.28 0.30 -7.85
N GLU A 193 -25.45 -0.29 -7.57
CA GLU A 193 -26.75 0.20 -8.03
C GLU A 193 -27.26 1.31 -7.13
N SER A 194 -27.49 2.50 -7.70
CA SER A 194 -27.93 3.68 -6.94
C SER A 194 -29.42 3.65 -6.58
N ILE A 195 -30.21 2.77 -7.18
CA ILE A 195 -31.65 2.65 -6.92
C ILE A 195 -31.85 1.79 -5.67
N PRO A 196 -32.53 2.29 -4.64
CA PRO A 196 -32.86 1.50 -3.47
C PRO A 196 -33.72 0.28 -3.82
N VAL A 197 -33.47 -0.84 -3.15
CA VAL A 197 -34.17 -2.12 -3.35
C VAL A 197 -35.18 -2.34 -2.23
N ASP A 198 -36.43 -2.59 -2.59
CA ASP A 198 -37.47 -2.92 -1.61
C ASP A 198 -37.20 -4.27 -0.97
N LYS A 199 -37.29 -4.29 0.37
CA LYS A 199 -37.05 -5.45 1.22
C LYS A 199 -38.31 -5.83 1.97
N ARG A 200 -38.57 -7.13 2.03
CA ARG A 200 -39.73 -7.71 2.72
C ARG A 200 -39.34 -8.99 3.46
N PRO A 201 -40.11 -9.40 4.47
CA PRO A 201 -39.85 -10.61 5.24
C PRO A 201 -39.83 -11.87 4.37
N VAL A 202 -38.98 -12.84 4.75
CA VAL A 202 -39.03 -14.17 4.13
C VAL A 202 -40.34 -14.87 4.44
N PRO A 203 -40.94 -15.62 3.50
CA PRO A 203 -42.16 -16.38 3.75
C PRO A 203 -41.97 -17.50 4.78
N ASP A 204 -40.78 -18.13 4.81
CA ASP A 204 -40.42 -19.22 5.74
C ASP A 204 -38.98 -19.01 6.25
N ALA A 205 -38.86 -18.51 7.48
CA ALA A 205 -37.58 -18.31 8.12
C ALA A 205 -36.83 -19.64 8.40
N ALA A 206 -37.54 -20.76 8.60
CA ALA A 206 -36.89 -22.05 8.81
C ALA A 206 -36.25 -22.58 7.51
N ALA A 207 -36.87 -22.35 6.37
CA ALA A 207 -36.28 -22.64 5.07
C ALA A 207 -35.08 -21.73 4.77
N ALA A 208 -35.20 -20.43 5.07
CA ALA A 208 -34.12 -19.46 4.89
C ALA A 208 -32.88 -19.80 5.73
N ARG A 209 -33.04 -20.27 6.96
CA ARG A 209 -31.91 -20.73 7.82
C ARG A 209 -31.19 -21.94 7.25
N ARG A 210 -31.92 -22.87 6.61
CA ARG A 210 -31.31 -24.08 6.01
C ARG A 210 -30.53 -23.78 4.75
N SER A 211 -30.95 -22.76 4.00
CA SER A 211 -30.33 -22.40 2.72
C SER A 211 -30.29 -20.88 2.53
N PRO A 212 -29.45 -20.15 3.30
CA PRO A 212 -29.37 -18.69 3.24
C PRO A 212 -29.00 -18.17 1.84
N GLU A 213 -28.22 -18.95 1.08
CA GLU A 213 -27.79 -18.59 -0.30
C GLU A 213 -28.94 -18.64 -1.31
N ALA A 214 -29.99 -19.43 -1.04
CA ALA A 214 -31.16 -19.55 -1.92
C ALA A 214 -32.23 -18.49 -1.64
N VAL A 215 -32.05 -17.67 -0.61
CA VAL A 215 -32.98 -16.58 -0.26
C VAL A 215 -32.99 -15.54 -1.39
N GLY A 216 -34.18 -15.13 -1.85
CA GLY A 216 -34.35 -14.12 -2.92
C GLY A 216 -33.74 -12.77 -2.58
N ALA A 217 -33.39 -12.00 -3.60
CA ALA A 217 -32.74 -10.70 -3.42
C ALA A 217 -33.60 -9.69 -2.65
N GLU A 218 -34.93 -9.82 -2.74
CA GLU A 218 -35.92 -9.00 -2.03
C GLU A 218 -36.00 -9.26 -0.52
N HIS A 219 -35.36 -10.32 -0.06
CA HIS A 219 -35.34 -10.71 1.36
C HIS A 219 -33.94 -10.55 1.97
N ARG A 220 -32.88 -10.57 1.14
CA ARG A 220 -31.50 -10.48 1.63
C ARG A 220 -31.07 -9.04 1.81
N VAL A 221 -30.27 -8.83 2.84
CA VAL A 221 -29.63 -7.55 3.14
C VAL A 221 -28.14 -7.79 3.43
N PHE A 222 -27.33 -6.76 3.25
CA PHE A 222 -25.88 -6.83 3.37
C PHE A 222 -25.34 -5.80 4.35
N ALA A 223 -24.31 -6.15 5.09
CA ALA A 223 -23.60 -5.25 5.98
C ALA A 223 -23.12 -3.98 5.22
N GLY A 224 -23.22 -2.82 5.89
CA GLY A 224 -22.81 -1.53 5.30
C GLY A 224 -23.84 -0.85 4.40
N THR A 225 -24.92 -1.53 4.00
CA THR A 225 -26.05 -0.93 3.27
C THR A 225 -26.92 -0.08 4.18
N ILE A 226 -27.72 0.85 3.67
CA ILE A 226 -28.49 1.82 4.47
C ILE A 226 -29.98 1.52 4.35
N ASN A 227 -30.64 1.34 5.48
CA ASN A 227 -32.08 1.23 5.58
C ASN A 227 -32.70 2.63 5.45
N GLN A 228 -33.59 2.87 4.48
CA GLN A 228 -34.13 4.22 4.19
C GLN A 228 -35.58 4.44 4.64
N GLY A 229 -36.32 3.36 4.90
CA GLY A 229 -37.76 3.49 5.10
C GLY A 229 -38.21 3.24 6.54
N ARG A 230 -38.54 2.01 6.84
CA ARG A 230 -39.10 1.58 8.14
C ARG A 230 -38.12 0.71 8.90
N VAL A 231 -38.40 0.44 10.17
CA VAL A 231 -37.64 -0.50 10.98
C VAL A 231 -37.69 -1.89 10.35
N LEU A 232 -36.52 -2.50 10.25
CA LEU A 232 -36.31 -3.87 9.80
C LEU A 232 -35.79 -4.72 10.95
N GLU A 233 -36.34 -5.94 11.09
CA GLU A 233 -35.72 -6.99 11.88
C GLU A 233 -35.06 -7.99 10.92
N VAL A 234 -33.78 -8.23 11.14
CA VAL A 234 -32.95 -9.03 10.24
C VAL A 234 -32.30 -10.15 11.05
N GLU A 235 -32.44 -11.38 10.58
CA GLU A 235 -31.72 -12.50 11.16
C GLU A 235 -30.35 -12.62 10.49
N VAL A 236 -29.30 -12.64 11.32
CA VAL A 236 -27.90 -12.69 10.89
C VAL A 236 -27.57 -14.04 10.29
N THR A 237 -27.00 -14.04 9.07
CA THR A 237 -26.62 -15.28 8.36
C THR A 237 -25.12 -15.52 8.32
N ARG A 238 -24.32 -14.49 8.54
CA ARG A 238 -22.85 -14.56 8.53
C ARG A 238 -22.26 -13.73 9.65
N ARG A 239 -21.16 -14.21 10.18
CA ARG A 239 -20.37 -13.43 11.15
C ARG A 239 -19.80 -12.19 10.48
N SER A 240 -19.43 -11.22 11.29
CA SER A 240 -18.89 -9.92 10.86
C SER A 240 -17.67 -10.05 9.92
N ASP A 241 -16.74 -10.94 10.26
CA ASP A 241 -15.52 -11.23 9.50
C ASP A 241 -15.79 -11.94 8.15
N GLU A 242 -16.90 -12.69 8.05
CA GLU A 242 -17.34 -13.41 6.87
C GLU A 242 -18.37 -12.64 6.03
N SER A 243 -18.72 -11.40 6.42
CA SER A 243 -19.71 -10.59 5.71
C SER A 243 -19.28 -10.31 4.25
N THR A 244 -20.27 -10.04 3.40
CA THR A 244 -20.02 -9.67 1.99
C THR A 244 -19.09 -8.47 1.89
N LEU A 245 -19.27 -7.46 2.75
CA LEU A 245 -18.39 -6.28 2.80
C LEU A 245 -16.96 -6.66 3.18
N SER A 246 -16.77 -7.49 4.22
CA SER A 246 -15.44 -7.96 4.65
C SER A 246 -14.73 -8.74 3.54
N ARG A 247 -15.45 -9.60 2.81
CA ARG A 247 -14.91 -10.32 1.64
C ARG A 247 -14.52 -9.38 0.50
N VAL A 248 -15.31 -8.34 0.24
CA VAL A 248 -14.95 -7.31 -0.78
C VAL A 248 -13.69 -6.60 -0.37
N VAL A 249 -13.57 -6.14 0.88
CA VAL A 249 -12.36 -5.48 1.40
C VAL A 249 -11.14 -6.40 1.30
N GLU A 250 -11.29 -7.67 1.70
CA GLU A 250 -10.20 -8.65 1.61
C GLU A 250 -9.80 -8.98 0.17
N MET A 251 -10.78 -9.13 -0.74
CA MET A 251 -10.49 -9.28 -2.18
C MET A 251 -9.71 -8.09 -2.74
N VAL A 252 -10.05 -6.88 -2.32
CA VAL A 252 -9.34 -5.68 -2.76
C VAL A 252 -7.93 -5.65 -2.19
N ARG A 253 -7.74 -5.96 -0.89
CA ARG A 253 -6.41 -6.06 -0.25
C ARG A 253 -5.53 -7.11 -0.93
N THR A 254 -6.08 -8.29 -1.20
CA THR A 254 -5.35 -9.38 -1.86
C THR A 254 -5.00 -9.01 -3.31
N ALA A 255 -5.91 -8.32 -4.01
CA ALA A 255 -5.65 -7.83 -5.37
C ALA A 255 -4.59 -6.73 -5.41
N GLU A 256 -4.53 -5.83 -4.39
CA GLU A 256 -3.44 -4.85 -4.25
C GLU A 256 -2.08 -5.52 -4.04
N ALA A 257 -2.03 -6.62 -3.31
CA ALA A 257 -0.81 -7.40 -3.10
C ALA A 257 -0.32 -8.11 -4.37
N GLN A 258 -1.19 -8.30 -5.39
CA GLN A 258 -0.80 -8.91 -6.66
C GLN A 258 -0.05 -7.90 -7.54
N LYS A 259 1.25 -8.14 -7.70
CA LYS A 259 2.11 -7.35 -8.58
C LYS A 259 1.67 -7.52 -10.04
N SER A 260 1.70 -6.42 -10.79
CA SER A 260 1.46 -6.46 -12.23
C SER A 260 2.57 -7.21 -12.98
N PRO A 261 2.31 -7.75 -14.18
CA PRO A 261 3.34 -8.34 -15.04
C PRO A 261 4.54 -7.43 -15.25
N THR A 262 4.32 -6.13 -15.44
CA THR A 262 5.39 -5.12 -15.58
C THR A 262 6.19 -4.97 -14.28
N GLN A 263 5.56 -4.98 -13.12
CA GLN A 263 6.27 -4.96 -11.83
C GLN A 263 7.10 -6.23 -11.62
N LEU A 264 6.55 -7.40 -11.95
CA LEU A 264 7.30 -8.67 -11.88
C LEU A 264 8.50 -8.70 -12.83
N PHE A 265 8.35 -8.12 -14.02
CA PHE A 265 9.46 -7.95 -14.96
C PHE A 265 10.55 -7.03 -14.38
N THR A 266 10.16 -5.90 -13.83
CA THR A 266 11.08 -4.94 -13.19
C THR A 266 11.82 -5.59 -12.02
N ASP A 267 11.14 -6.34 -11.15
CA ASP A 267 11.77 -7.07 -10.04
C ASP A 267 12.78 -8.12 -10.54
N ARG A 268 12.43 -8.84 -11.61
CA ARG A 268 13.34 -9.83 -12.23
C ARG A 268 14.55 -9.16 -12.87
N PHE A 269 14.33 -8.07 -13.57
CA PHE A 269 15.39 -7.25 -14.15
C PHE A 269 16.37 -6.76 -13.09
N GLN A 270 15.86 -6.15 -12.01
CA GLN A 270 16.67 -5.64 -10.91
C GLN A 270 17.53 -6.73 -10.26
N ARG A 271 17.00 -7.94 -10.10
CA ARG A 271 17.71 -9.07 -9.50
C ARG A 271 18.97 -9.47 -10.24
N VAL A 272 19.03 -9.25 -11.54
CA VAL A 272 20.21 -9.53 -12.37
C VAL A 272 21.04 -8.26 -12.55
N PHE A 273 20.38 -7.14 -12.81
CA PHE A 273 21.02 -5.87 -13.14
C PHE A 273 21.85 -5.32 -11.97
N VAL A 274 21.31 -5.30 -10.75
CA VAL A 274 22.02 -4.75 -9.58
C VAL A 274 23.33 -5.48 -9.28
N PRO A 275 23.37 -6.81 -9.17
CA PRO A 275 24.63 -7.54 -9.00
C PRO A 275 25.60 -7.34 -10.18
N SER A 276 25.09 -7.22 -11.41
CA SER A 276 25.94 -6.99 -12.60
C SER A 276 26.62 -5.64 -12.56
N VAL A 277 25.89 -4.58 -12.16
CA VAL A 277 26.46 -3.24 -11.98
C VAL A 277 27.50 -3.23 -10.87
N LEU A 278 27.20 -3.84 -9.70
CA LEU A 278 28.18 -3.97 -8.62
C LEU A 278 29.43 -4.74 -9.05
N GLY A 279 29.26 -5.83 -9.81
CA GLY A 279 30.36 -6.59 -10.39
C GLY A 279 31.21 -5.76 -11.36
N LEU A 280 30.56 -4.94 -12.21
CA LEU A 280 31.25 -4.03 -13.12
C LEU A 280 32.05 -2.96 -12.35
N VAL A 281 31.45 -2.37 -11.32
CA VAL A 281 32.12 -1.38 -10.46
C VAL A 281 33.32 -2.00 -9.76
N ALA A 282 33.19 -3.22 -9.21
CA ALA A 282 34.30 -3.94 -8.61
C ALA A 282 35.40 -4.24 -9.64
N LEU A 283 35.05 -4.63 -10.87
CA LEU A 283 35.99 -4.85 -11.96
C LEU A 283 36.74 -3.56 -12.33
N LEU A 284 36.05 -2.43 -12.41
CA LEU A 284 36.67 -1.13 -12.68
C LEU A 284 37.65 -0.73 -11.58
N LEU A 285 37.31 -0.95 -10.33
CA LEU A 285 38.21 -0.70 -9.20
C LEU A 285 39.47 -1.59 -9.26
N CYS A 286 39.31 -2.86 -9.64
CA CYS A 286 40.45 -3.78 -9.85
C CYS A 286 41.29 -3.37 -11.09
N ALA A 287 40.68 -2.89 -12.16
CA ALA A 287 41.39 -2.45 -13.35
C ALA A 287 42.29 -1.23 -13.06
N GLY A 288 41.93 -0.37 -12.12
CA GLY A 288 42.75 0.75 -11.69
C GLY A 288 44.09 0.34 -11.09
N VAL A 289 44.21 -0.90 -10.58
CA VAL A 289 45.46 -1.44 -10.06
C VAL A 289 46.43 -1.81 -11.24
N VAL A 290 45.87 -2.13 -12.40
CA VAL A 290 46.63 -2.53 -13.61
C VAL A 290 46.98 -1.31 -14.47
N ILE A 291 46.11 -0.31 -14.48
CA ILE A 291 46.31 0.94 -15.22
C ILE A 291 46.98 1.90 -14.21
N ASP A 292 48.17 2.35 -14.48
CA ASP A 292 49.03 3.15 -13.58
C ASP A 292 48.42 4.57 -13.35
N GLU A 293 47.20 4.61 -12.77
CA GLU A 293 46.43 5.81 -12.48
C GLU A 293 46.19 5.99 -10.98
N PRO A 294 46.03 7.24 -10.48
CA PRO A 294 45.68 7.49 -9.09
C PRO A 294 44.36 6.79 -8.69
N PHE A 295 44.33 6.14 -7.54
CA PHE A 295 43.17 5.44 -7.03
C PHE A 295 41.91 6.35 -7.02
N SER A 296 42.06 7.65 -6.68
CA SER A 296 40.97 8.62 -6.68
C SER A 296 40.30 8.77 -8.07
N ALA A 297 41.05 8.78 -9.15
CA ALA A 297 40.49 8.86 -10.51
C ALA A 297 39.71 7.61 -10.89
N THR A 298 40.25 6.44 -10.61
CA THR A 298 39.57 5.16 -10.83
C THR A 298 38.31 5.03 -9.97
N PHE A 299 38.39 5.43 -8.71
CA PHE A 299 37.25 5.40 -7.79
C PHE A 299 36.15 6.36 -8.24
N TYR A 300 36.51 7.58 -8.65
CA TYR A 300 35.55 8.55 -9.20
C TYR A 300 34.81 8.00 -10.42
N ARG A 301 35.54 7.41 -11.39
CA ARG A 301 34.93 6.78 -12.57
C ARG A 301 34.01 5.61 -12.19
N ALA A 302 34.41 4.78 -11.26
CA ALA A 302 33.60 3.66 -10.77
C ALA A 302 32.29 4.16 -10.13
N MET A 303 32.35 5.24 -9.33
CA MET A 303 31.16 5.87 -8.74
C MET A 303 30.30 6.55 -9.81
N ALA A 304 30.89 7.23 -10.76
CA ALA A 304 30.15 7.82 -11.88
C ALA A 304 29.40 6.76 -12.70
N VAL A 305 30.01 5.60 -12.95
CA VAL A 305 29.33 4.46 -13.61
C VAL A 305 28.19 3.93 -12.73
N LEU A 306 28.38 3.83 -11.43
CA LEU A 306 27.36 3.37 -10.50
C LEU A 306 26.12 4.28 -10.51
N VAL A 307 26.33 5.60 -10.47
CA VAL A 307 25.26 6.60 -10.56
C VAL A 307 24.57 6.55 -11.91
N ALA A 308 25.33 6.55 -13.01
CA ALA A 308 24.78 6.54 -14.37
C ALA A 308 23.99 5.25 -14.68
N ALA A 309 24.42 4.12 -14.10
CA ALA A 309 23.74 2.83 -14.24
C ALA A 309 22.50 2.70 -13.33
N SER A 310 22.19 3.66 -12.45
CA SER A 310 21.06 3.54 -11.53
C SER A 310 19.74 3.76 -12.26
N PRO A 311 18.85 2.75 -12.39
CA PRO A 311 17.58 2.86 -13.12
C PRO A 311 16.45 3.42 -12.25
N CYS A 312 16.68 4.51 -11.50
CA CYS A 312 15.72 5.11 -10.56
C CYS A 312 14.39 5.46 -11.23
N ALA A 313 14.46 6.01 -12.47
CA ALA A 313 13.26 6.35 -13.23
C ALA A 313 12.39 5.13 -13.53
N LEU A 314 12.99 3.96 -13.78
CA LEU A 314 12.24 2.72 -14.03
C LEU A 314 11.55 2.22 -12.75
N ALA A 315 12.23 2.31 -11.61
CA ALA A 315 11.69 1.90 -10.33
C ALA A 315 10.44 2.70 -9.92
N ILE A 316 10.44 4.01 -10.17
CA ILE A 316 9.36 4.93 -9.80
C ILE A 316 8.24 4.94 -10.84
N SER A 317 8.55 4.81 -12.15
CA SER A 317 7.59 5.00 -13.24
C SER A 317 6.45 3.98 -13.22
N THR A 318 6.75 2.70 -12.99
CA THR A 318 5.77 1.62 -13.04
C THR A 318 4.72 1.72 -11.91
N PRO A 319 5.10 1.82 -10.62
CA PRO A 319 4.14 2.02 -9.54
C PRO A 319 3.31 3.30 -9.72
N SER A 320 3.95 4.40 -10.13
CA SER A 320 3.28 5.70 -10.32
C SER A 320 2.25 5.67 -11.44
N ALA A 321 2.53 4.99 -12.55
CA ALA A 321 1.59 4.83 -13.68
C ALA A 321 0.36 4.00 -13.25
N VAL A 322 0.59 2.86 -12.59
CA VAL A 322 -0.49 1.99 -12.07
C VAL A 322 -1.37 2.78 -11.08
N LEU A 323 -0.74 3.46 -10.12
CA LEU A 323 -1.46 4.24 -9.12
C LEU A 323 -2.29 5.37 -9.75
N SER A 324 -1.72 6.09 -10.70
CA SER A 324 -2.42 7.17 -11.42
C SER A 324 -3.64 6.61 -12.17
N GLY A 325 -3.50 5.46 -12.84
CA GLY A 325 -4.58 4.77 -13.53
C GLY A 325 -5.70 4.32 -12.59
N VAL A 326 -5.35 3.65 -11.50
CA VAL A 326 -6.32 3.20 -10.48
C VAL A 326 -7.02 4.40 -9.83
N ALA A 327 -6.29 5.45 -9.46
CA ALA A 327 -6.87 6.65 -8.87
C ALA A 327 -7.82 7.39 -9.84
N ARG A 328 -7.51 7.41 -11.13
CA ARG A 328 -8.37 7.99 -12.17
C ARG A 328 -9.67 7.20 -12.33
N ALA A 329 -9.57 5.87 -12.41
CA ALA A 329 -10.73 4.98 -12.52
C ALA A 329 -11.65 5.11 -11.29
N ALA A 330 -11.08 5.12 -10.09
CA ALA A 330 -11.83 5.28 -8.84
C ALA A 330 -12.61 6.60 -8.79
N ARG A 331 -12.03 7.72 -9.28
CA ARG A 331 -12.76 9.00 -9.40
C ARG A 331 -13.93 8.94 -10.37
N SER A 332 -13.91 8.02 -11.32
CA SER A 332 -14.98 7.79 -12.29
C SER A 332 -15.98 6.73 -11.83
N GLY A 333 -15.90 6.27 -10.57
CA GLY A 333 -16.78 5.23 -10.00
C GLY A 333 -16.42 3.80 -10.42
N VAL A 334 -15.26 3.60 -11.06
CA VAL A 334 -14.78 2.27 -11.47
C VAL A 334 -13.71 1.79 -10.52
N LEU A 335 -13.97 0.69 -9.81
CA LEU A 335 -12.99 0.05 -8.93
C LEU A 335 -12.16 -0.96 -9.73
N ILE A 336 -10.86 -0.68 -9.88
CA ILE A 336 -9.89 -1.58 -10.53
C ILE A 336 -9.11 -2.33 -9.45
N LYS A 337 -9.11 -3.65 -9.52
CA LYS A 337 -8.43 -4.55 -8.57
C LYS A 337 -6.93 -4.65 -8.88
N GLY A 338 -6.17 -3.57 -8.58
CA GLY A 338 -4.71 -3.57 -8.65
C GLY A 338 -4.12 -3.41 -10.05
N GLY A 339 -2.77 -3.42 -10.11
CA GLY A 339 -2.01 -3.16 -11.33
C GLY A 339 -2.19 -4.19 -12.43
N ALA A 340 -2.32 -5.46 -12.07
CA ALA A 340 -2.51 -6.54 -13.04
C ALA A 340 -3.81 -6.39 -13.84
N ALA A 341 -4.91 -6.03 -13.16
CA ALA A 341 -6.18 -5.78 -13.81
C ALA A 341 -6.13 -4.55 -14.70
N LEU A 342 -5.45 -3.47 -14.26
CA LEU A 342 -5.28 -2.25 -15.05
C LEU A 342 -4.50 -2.53 -16.35
N GLU A 343 -3.40 -3.27 -16.28
CA GLU A 343 -2.63 -3.66 -17.45
C GLU A 343 -3.46 -4.52 -18.41
N THR A 344 -4.22 -5.48 -17.90
CA THR A 344 -5.11 -6.31 -18.71
C THR A 344 -6.14 -5.46 -19.45
N LEU A 345 -6.77 -4.49 -18.76
CA LEU A 345 -7.70 -3.54 -19.37
C LEU A 345 -7.05 -2.68 -20.45
N GLY A 346 -5.77 -2.29 -20.26
CA GLY A 346 -5.00 -1.49 -21.22
C GLY A 346 -4.67 -2.21 -22.52
N VAL A 347 -4.71 -3.55 -22.54
CA VAL A 347 -4.42 -4.39 -23.73
C VAL A 347 -5.68 -4.83 -24.45
N LEU A 348 -6.87 -4.59 -23.88
CA LEU A 348 -8.14 -4.94 -24.52
C LEU A 348 -8.40 -4.03 -25.73
N HIS A 349 -8.62 -4.67 -26.89
CA HIS A 349 -8.90 -3.99 -28.15
C HIS A 349 -10.42 -3.88 -28.44
N ALA A 350 -11.24 -4.67 -27.73
CA ALA A 350 -12.70 -4.64 -27.80
C ALA A 350 -13.31 -5.19 -26.49
N MET A 351 -14.44 -4.66 -26.09
CA MET A 351 -15.34 -5.21 -25.08
C MET A 351 -16.68 -5.56 -25.72
#